data_ec9efb781677910f0c8648fe33568a5b
#
_entry.id   ec9efb781677910f0c8648fe33568a5b
#
_cell.length_a   1.000
_cell.length_b   1.000
_cell.length_c   1.000
_cell.angle_alpha   90.00
_cell.angle_beta   90.00
_cell.angle_gamma   90.00
#
_symmetry.space_group_name_H-M   'P 1'
#
loop_
_entity.id
_entity.type
_entity.pdbx_description
1 polymer ?
#
loop_
_entity_poly.entity_id
_entity_poly.type
_entity_poly.pdbx_seq_one_letter_code
_entity_poly.pdbx_strand_id
1 'polypeptide(L)'
;MQMVGTEILENIIMNNPKQLTFPWSKPNRSELNDFFFDEKNLKLKDVLLSDEDFFLYGRNKVGKTYLMQSLCNLYAKKDKTSLYIPLKDILNLGPSLLESLDSLDLICVDDINLINGKDNWELAFFNLINNCLTSKCRLIFCASINPSQLLFELKDLESRIKKLDSFEILPV
;
A
#
# COMPACT_ATOMS: atom_id res chain seq x y z
N MET A 1 -21.98 -6.84 -10.34
CA MET A 1 -20.51 -6.89 -10.25
C MET A 1 -19.92 -5.92 -9.24
N GLN A 2 -20.50 -4.75 -9.02
CA GLN A 2 -20.02 -3.82 -7.98
C GLN A 2 -20.19 -4.31 -6.55
N MET A 3 -21.10 -5.26 -6.28
CA MET A 3 -21.38 -5.79 -4.95
C MET A 3 -20.35 -6.79 -4.41
N VAL A 4 -19.61 -7.49 -5.26
CA VAL A 4 -18.67 -8.56 -4.83
C VAL A 4 -17.49 -8.01 -4.03
N GLY A 5 -16.96 -6.86 -4.43
CA GLY A 5 -15.85 -6.23 -3.70
C GLY A 5 -16.25 -5.72 -2.32
N THR A 6 -17.44 -5.14 -2.22
CA THR A 6 -18.01 -4.62 -0.97
C THR A 6 -18.30 -5.75 0.02
N GLU A 7 -18.89 -6.86 -0.46
CA GLU A 7 -19.16 -8.04 0.38
C GLU A 7 -17.88 -8.68 0.90
N ILE A 8 -16.84 -8.78 0.08
CA ILE A 8 -15.53 -9.30 0.51
C ILE A 8 -14.94 -8.43 1.61
N LEU A 9 -14.97 -7.10 1.44
CA LEU A 9 -14.47 -6.15 2.44
C LEU A 9 -15.28 -6.18 3.72
N GLU A 10 -16.61 -6.22 3.64
CA GLU A 10 -17.48 -6.33 4.81
C GLU A 10 -17.20 -7.62 5.59
N ASN A 11 -17.03 -8.75 4.93
CA ASN A 11 -16.68 -10.00 5.58
C ASN A 11 -15.30 -9.96 6.24
N ILE A 12 -14.32 -9.32 5.62
CA ILE A 12 -12.98 -9.13 6.19
C ILE A 12 -13.05 -8.25 7.43
N ILE A 13 -13.78 -7.12 7.35
CA ILE A 13 -13.94 -6.17 8.46
C ILE A 13 -14.66 -6.82 9.64
N MET A 14 -15.70 -7.61 9.39
CA MET A 14 -16.50 -8.28 10.43
C MET A 14 -15.71 -9.38 11.16
N ASN A 15 -14.80 -10.07 10.47
CA ASN A 15 -14.07 -11.21 11.02
C ASN A 15 -12.78 -10.83 11.74
N ASN A 16 -12.15 -9.69 11.42
CA ASN A 16 -10.92 -9.23 12.07
C ASN A 16 -10.79 -7.70 12.00
N PRO A 17 -11.37 -6.96 12.96
CA PRO A 17 -11.39 -5.50 12.89
C PRO A 17 -10.01 -4.84 13.11
N LYS A 18 -8.99 -5.57 13.55
CA LYS A 18 -7.67 -5.00 13.88
C LYS A 18 -6.67 -5.06 12.73
N GLN A 19 -6.72 -6.12 11.93
CA GLN A 19 -5.85 -6.29 10.77
C GLN A 19 -6.64 -6.90 9.62
N LEU A 20 -6.80 -6.13 8.55
CA LEU A 20 -7.47 -6.61 7.34
C LEU A 20 -6.45 -7.28 6.44
N THR A 21 -6.75 -8.50 6.04
CA THR A 21 -6.00 -9.22 5.02
C THR A 21 -6.94 -9.68 3.91
N PHE A 22 -6.45 -9.69 2.68
CA PHE A 22 -7.22 -10.31 1.61
C PHE A 22 -7.30 -11.83 1.81
N PRO A 23 -8.43 -12.50 1.41
CA PRO A 23 -8.61 -13.95 1.62
C PRO A 23 -7.53 -14.82 0.99
N TRP A 24 -6.83 -14.30 -0.02
CA TRP A 24 -5.72 -14.98 -0.72
C TRP A 24 -4.35 -14.71 -0.09
N SER A 25 -4.23 -13.80 0.85
CA SER A 25 -2.96 -13.55 1.51
C SER A 25 -2.78 -14.52 2.67
N LYS A 26 -1.57 -15.10 2.76
CA LYS A 26 -1.22 -15.96 3.88
C LYS A 26 -0.96 -15.10 5.13
N PRO A 27 -1.30 -15.60 6.34
CA PRO A 27 -0.87 -14.95 7.57
C PRO A 27 0.63 -14.72 7.55
N ASN A 28 1.05 -13.50 7.85
CA ASN A 28 2.44 -13.11 7.81
C ASN A 28 2.88 -12.67 9.21
N ARG A 29 4.02 -13.21 9.68
CA ARG A 29 4.62 -12.89 10.96
C ARG A 29 5.79 -11.92 10.84
N SER A 30 5.87 -11.16 9.76
CA SER A 30 6.93 -10.18 9.55
C SER A 30 6.94 -9.12 10.65
N GLU A 31 8.10 -8.92 11.25
CA GLU A 31 8.32 -7.94 12.31
C GLU A 31 9.30 -6.89 11.82
N LEU A 32 9.00 -5.62 12.06
CA LEU A 32 9.87 -4.53 11.65
C LEU A 32 11.26 -4.60 12.32
N ASN A 33 11.31 -5.10 13.55
CA ASN A 33 12.56 -5.28 14.29
C ASN A 33 13.49 -6.35 13.70
N ASP A 34 12.94 -7.28 12.94
CA ASP A 34 13.72 -8.34 12.27
C ASP A 34 14.34 -7.88 10.96
N PHE A 35 13.92 -6.72 10.45
CA PHE A 35 14.52 -6.13 9.25
C PHE A 35 15.82 -5.42 9.59
N PHE A 36 16.87 -5.75 8.86
CA PHE A 36 18.16 -5.10 9.03
C PHE A 36 18.22 -3.76 8.27
N PHE A 37 18.28 -2.66 9.03
CA PHE A 37 18.49 -1.33 8.48
C PHE A 37 19.97 -0.98 8.59
N ASP A 38 20.69 -1.08 7.48
CA ASP A 38 22.06 -0.58 7.39
C ASP A 38 22.07 0.95 7.30
N GLU A 39 23.27 1.53 7.28
CA GLU A 39 23.44 3.00 7.21
C GLU A 39 22.72 3.63 6.01
N LYS A 40 22.62 2.91 4.88
CA LYS A 40 21.96 3.39 3.66
C LYS A 40 20.45 3.50 3.81
N ASN A 41 19.88 2.70 4.69
CA ASN A 41 18.42 2.55 4.86
C ASN A 41 17.91 3.18 6.17
N LEU A 42 18.74 3.87 6.95
CA LEU A 42 18.34 4.45 8.24
C LEU A 42 17.20 5.47 8.11
N LYS A 43 17.23 6.32 7.09
CA LYS A 43 16.15 7.29 6.83
C LYS A 43 14.82 6.61 6.55
N LEU A 44 14.85 5.45 5.92
CA LEU A 44 13.67 4.65 5.65
C LEU A 44 13.02 4.17 6.96
N LYS A 45 13.81 3.78 7.96
CA LYS A 45 13.27 3.39 9.26
C LYS A 45 12.50 4.54 9.92
N ASP A 46 13.04 5.74 9.87
CA ASP A 46 12.39 6.92 10.45
C ASP A 46 11.05 7.22 9.78
N VAL A 47 10.98 7.17 8.45
CA VAL A 47 9.73 7.42 7.73
C VAL A 47 8.70 6.30 7.95
N LEU A 48 9.13 5.04 8.05
CA LEU A 48 8.23 3.93 8.36
C LEU A 48 7.51 4.13 9.71
N LEU A 49 8.21 4.66 10.70
CA LEU A 49 7.68 4.93 12.04
C LEU A 49 6.95 6.28 12.15
N SER A 50 6.96 7.10 11.11
CA SER A 50 6.20 8.35 11.05
C SER A 50 4.75 8.12 10.65
N ASP A 51 3.96 9.19 10.57
CA ASP A 51 2.58 9.16 10.08
C ASP A 51 2.47 9.61 8.61
N GLU A 52 3.58 9.85 7.95
CA GLU A 52 3.61 10.41 6.60
C GLU A 52 3.38 9.37 5.52
N ASP A 53 2.71 9.79 4.44
CA ASP A 53 2.61 9.03 3.20
C ASP A 53 3.96 9.07 2.49
N PHE A 54 4.33 7.97 1.84
CA PHE A 54 5.57 7.93 1.06
C PHE A 54 5.52 6.86 -0.03
N PHE A 55 6.50 6.92 -0.92
CA PHE A 55 6.70 5.96 -1.99
C PHE A 55 8.02 5.21 -1.76
N LEU A 56 7.94 3.89 -1.71
CA LEU A 56 9.10 3.01 -1.54
C LEU A 56 9.41 2.30 -2.86
N TYR A 57 10.62 2.41 -3.34
CA TYR A 57 11.04 1.69 -4.55
C TYR A 57 12.39 1.00 -4.36
N GLY A 58 12.67 0.09 -5.23
CA GLY A 58 13.90 -0.70 -5.22
C GLY A 58 13.76 -1.97 -6.02
N ARG A 59 14.86 -2.63 -6.28
CA ARG A 59 14.90 -3.88 -7.05
C ARG A 59 14.00 -4.95 -6.43
N ASN A 60 13.63 -5.93 -7.24
CA ASN A 60 12.91 -7.08 -6.73
C ASN A 60 13.72 -7.79 -5.63
N LYS A 61 13.00 -8.33 -4.64
CA LYS A 61 13.58 -9.10 -3.52
C LYS A 61 14.49 -8.32 -2.56
N VAL A 62 14.41 -6.99 -2.53
CA VAL A 62 15.16 -6.19 -1.53
C VAL A 62 14.42 -6.04 -0.19
N GLY A 63 13.18 -6.52 -0.08
CA GLY A 63 12.42 -6.52 1.16
C GLY A 63 11.27 -5.53 1.23
N LYS A 64 10.83 -4.92 0.11
CA LYS A 64 9.69 -4.00 0.09
C LYS A 64 8.42 -4.61 0.66
N THR A 65 8.04 -5.77 0.16
CA THR A 65 6.85 -6.51 0.63
C THR A 65 6.96 -6.83 2.12
N TYR A 66 8.11 -7.29 2.56
CA TYR A 66 8.36 -7.57 3.98
C TYR A 66 8.12 -6.32 4.85
N LEU A 67 8.66 -5.17 4.45
CA LEU A 67 8.47 -3.92 5.19
C LEU A 67 7.01 -3.49 5.25
N MET A 68 6.28 -3.60 4.15
CA MET A 68 4.85 -3.24 4.11
C MET A 68 4.02 -4.13 5.04
N GLN A 69 4.24 -5.44 4.98
CA GLN A 69 3.55 -6.39 5.85
C GLN A 69 3.95 -6.19 7.33
N SER A 70 5.22 -5.92 7.61
CA SER A 70 5.69 -5.61 8.96
C SER A 70 5.04 -4.35 9.52
N LEU A 71 4.85 -3.33 8.70
CA LEU A 71 4.19 -2.10 9.12
C LEU A 71 2.71 -2.34 9.41
N CYS A 72 2.02 -3.13 8.61
CA CYS A 72 0.64 -3.53 8.88
C CYS A 72 0.55 -4.30 10.20
N ASN A 73 1.48 -5.21 10.47
CA ASN A 73 1.53 -5.94 11.74
C ASN A 73 1.79 -5.00 12.93
N LEU A 74 2.64 -4.00 12.77
CA LEU A 74 2.88 -2.99 13.79
C LEU A 74 1.61 -2.17 14.10
N TYR A 75 0.85 -1.79 13.08
CA TYR A 75 -0.43 -1.10 13.26
C TYR A 75 -1.43 -1.97 14.02
N ALA A 76 -1.54 -3.25 13.67
CA ALA A 76 -2.41 -4.19 14.39
C ALA A 76 -2.04 -4.31 15.88
N LYS A 77 -0.76 -4.34 16.21
CA LYS A 77 -0.29 -4.34 17.60
C LYS A 77 -0.69 -3.08 18.39
N LYS A 78 -0.90 -1.97 17.69
CA LYS A 78 -1.36 -0.70 18.26
C LYS A 78 -2.87 -0.52 18.22
N ASP A 79 -3.62 -1.59 17.97
CA ASP A 79 -5.08 -1.57 17.80
C ASP A 79 -5.56 -0.65 16.67
N LYS A 80 -4.74 -0.47 15.64
CA LYS A 80 -5.06 0.30 14.43
C LYS A 80 -5.36 -0.63 13.24
N THR A 81 -6.24 -0.17 12.36
CA THR A 81 -6.63 -0.92 11.17
C THR A 81 -5.65 -0.68 10.03
N SER A 82 -5.33 -1.74 9.29
CA SER A 82 -4.46 -1.65 8.13
C SER A 82 -4.83 -2.66 7.06
N LEU A 83 -4.44 -2.37 5.82
CA LEU A 83 -4.63 -3.27 4.70
C LEU A 83 -3.39 -3.27 3.81
N TYR A 84 -2.89 -4.45 3.51
CA TYR A 84 -1.86 -4.69 2.50
C TYR A 84 -2.53 -5.12 1.19
N ILE A 85 -2.24 -4.39 0.10
CA ILE A 85 -2.82 -4.61 -1.23
C ILE A 85 -1.73 -5.13 -2.18
N PRO A 86 -1.66 -6.45 -2.41
CA PRO A 86 -0.75 -7.05 -3.39
C PRO A 86 -1.36 -6.97 -4.79
N LEU A 87 -1.13 -5.89 -5.52
CA LEU A 87 -1.73 -5.70 -6.85
C LEU A 87 -1.44 -6.84 -7.81
N LYS A 88 -0.26 -7.44 -7.71
CA LYS A 88 0.10 -8.62 -8.49
C LYS A 88 -0.93 -9.75 -8.39
N ASP A 89 -1.53 -9.92 -7.22
CA ASP A 89 -2.46 -11.02 -6.94
C ASP A 89 -3.92 -10.64 -7.17
N ILE A 90 -4.26 -9.34 -7.20
CA ILE A 90 -5.65 -8.89 -7.16
C ILE A 90 -6.14 -8.14 -8.40
N LEU A 91 -5.29 -7.90 -9.39
CA LEU A 91 -5.69 -7.14 -10.59
C LEU A 91 -6.93 -7.72 -11.28
N ASN A 92 -7.09 -9.04 -11.27
CA ASN A 92 -8.22 -9.73 -11.89
C ASN A 92 -9.55 -9.57 -11.14
N LEU A 93 -9.51 -9.11 -9.89
CA LEU A 93 -10.72 -8.91 -9.07
C LEU A 93 -11.40 -7.57 -9.33
N GLY A 94 -10.72 -6.65 -9.98
CA GLY A 94 -11.23 -5.35 -10.36
C GLY A 94 -11.06 -4.27 -9.29
N PRO A 95 -11.15 -2.98 -9.69
CA PRO A 95 -10.83 -1.85 -8.82
C PRO A 95 -11.91 -1.50 -7.80
N SER A 96 -13.10 -2.13 -7.86
CA SER A 96 -14.13 -1.92 -6.84
C SER A 96 -13.70 -2.31 -5.43
N LEU A 97 -12.64 -3.13 -5.31
CA LEU A 97 -12.03 -3.46 -4.02
C LEU A 97 -11.47 -2.25 -3.26
N LEU A 98 -11.20 -1.15 -3.96
CA LEU A 98 -10.66 0.06 -3.36
C LEU A 98 -11.73 0.98 -2.76
N GLU A 99 -13.00 0.67 -2.95
CA GLU A 99 -14.09 1.48 -2.42
C GLU A 99 -14.13 1.39 -0.89
N SER A 100 -14.34 2.54 -0.25
CA SER A 100 -14.50 2.66 1.21
C SER A 100 -13.29 2.26 2.05
N LEU A 101 -12.10 2.13 1.47
CA LEU A 101 -10.87 1.81 2.22
C LEU A 101 -10.33 2.99 3.04
N ASP A 102 -10.77 4.20 2.75
CA ASP A 102 -10.34 5.42 3.45
C ASP A 102 -10.76 5.51 4.92
N SER A 103 -11.61 4.59 5.38
CA SER A 103 -11.94 4.44 6.81
C SER A 103 -10.83 3.76 7.63
N LEU A 104 -9.83 3.18 6.97
CA LEU A 104 -8.71 2.51 7.60
C LEU A 104 -7.64 3.51 8.07
N ASP A 105 -6.78 3.08 8.99
CA ASP A 105 -5.64 3.89 9.47
C ASP A 105 -4.46 3.87 8.50
N LEU A 106 -4.24 2.72 7.83
CA LEU A 106 -3.12 2.52 6.91
C LEU A 106 -3.51 1.64 5.72
N ILE A 107 -3.06 2.03 4.54
CA ILE A 107 -3.11 1.22 3.33
C ILE A 107 -1.72 1.15 2.71
N CYS A 108 -1.21 -0.05 2.51
CA CYS A 108 0.05 -0.31 1.82
C CYS A 108 -0.25 -0.97 0.47
N VAL A 109 0.17 -0.35 -0.61
CA VAL A 109 -0.05 -0.83 -1.98
C VAL A 109 1.26 -1.30 -2.58
N ASP A 110 1.34 -2.58 -2.91
CA ASP A 110 2.52 -3.18 -3.53
C ASP A 110 2.37 -3.28 -5.05
N ASP A 111 3.47 -3.01 -5.75
CA ASP A 111 3.54 -3.05 -7.22
C ASP A 111 2.58 -2.08 -7.94
N ILE A 112 2.48 -0.85 -7.48
CA ILE A 112 1.59 0.17 -8.07
C ILE A 112 1.82 0.39 -9.58
N ASN A 113 3.01 0.13 -10.06
CA ASN A 113 3.33 0.21 -11.49
C ASN A 113 2.51 -0.75 -12.36
N LEU A 114 1.91 -1.80 -11.78
CA LEU A 114 1.10 -2.77 -12.52
C LEU A 114 -0.24 -2.20 -13.01
N ILE A 115 -0.72 -1.09 -12.45
CA ILE A 115 -1.95 -0.45 -12.91
C ILE A 115 -1.72 0.50 -14.09
N ASN A 116 -0.48 0.71 -14.49
CA ASN A 116 -0.13 1.62 -15.58
C ASN A 116 -0.91 1.28 -16.87
N GLY A 117 -1.60 2.26 -17.43
CA GLY A 117 -2.44 2.09 -18.61
C GLY A 117 -3.78 1.38 -18.38
N LYS A 118 -4.14 1.09 -17.13
CA LYS A 118 -5.42 0.48 -16.76
C LYS A 118 -6.36 1.56 -16.22
N ASP A 119 -7.14 2.17 -17.10
CA ASP A 119 -7.95 3.37 -16.81
C ASP A 119 -8.81 3.24 -15.54
N ASN A 120 -9.51 2.11 -15.38
CA ASN A 120 -10.39 1.88 -14.23
C ASN A 120 -9.61 1.82 -12.91
N TRP A 121 -8.44 1.20 -12.92
CA TRP A 121 -7.55 1.12 -11.77
C TRP A 121 -6.93 2.47 -11.44
N GLU A 122 -6.46 3.19 -12.45
CA GLU A 122 -5.88 4.52 -12.27
C GLU A 122 -6.88 5.50 -11.65
N LEU A 123 -8.11 5.51 -12.15
CA LEU A 123 -9.18 6.35 -11.61
C LEU A 123 -9.53 5.95 -10.17
N ALA A 124 -9.61 4.65 -9.89
CA ALA A 124 -9.92 4.15 -8.56
C ALA A 124 -8.84 4.55 -7.54
N PHE A 125 -7.56 4.48 -7.90
CA PHE A 125 -6.48 4.94 -7.01
C PHE A 125 -6.46 6.45 -6.84
N PHE A 126 -6.76 7.20 -7.88
CA PHE A 126 -6.90 8.65 -7.76
C PHE A 126 -8.00 9.04 -6.76
N ASN A 127 -9.15 8.39 -6.84
CA ASN A 127 -10.24 8.60 -5.90
C ASN A 127 -9.86 8.17 -4.48
N LEU A 128 -9.18 7.04 -4.33
CA LEU A 128 -8.70 6.56 -3.04
C LEU A 128 -7.75 7.56 -2.39
N ILE A 129 -6.78 8.10 -3.14
CA ILE A 129 -5.85 9.11 -2.64
C ILE A 129 -6.59 10.35 -2.14
N ASN A 130 -7.55 10.85 -2.90
CA ASN A 130 -8.33 12.02 -2.50
C ASN A 130 -9.16 11.75 -1.24
N ASN A 131 -9.78 10.59 -1.14
CA ASN A 131 -10.56 10.20 0.03
C ASN A 131 -9.67 10.04 1.27
N CYS A 132 -8.50 9.45 1.13
CA CYS A 132 -7.53 9.28 2.22
C CYS A 132 -6.99 10.62 2.74
N LEU A 133 -6.81 11.60 1.88
CA LEU A 133 -6.42 12.95 2.30
C LEU A 133 -7.47 13.57 3.24
N THR A 134 -8.74 13.35 2.98
CA THR A 134 -9.84 13.87 3.80
C THR A 134 -9.98 13.10 5.11
N SER A 135 -9.90 11.77 5.06
CA SER A 135 -10.08 10.89 6.23
C SER A 135 -8.82 10.71 7.09
N LYS A 136 -7.67 11.20 6.61
CA LYS A 136 -6.35 11.02 7.22
C LYS A 136 -5.89 9.55 7.27
N CYS A 137 -6.35 8.72 6.35
CA CYS A 137 -5.81 7.39 6.15
C CYS A 137 -4.40 7.49 5.54
N ARG A 138 -3.43 6.86 6.16
CA ARG A 138 -2.05 6.84 5.66
C ARG A 138 -1.92 5.92 4.46
N LEU A 139 -1.28 6.41 3.38
CA LEU A 139 -1.03 5.65 2.15
C LEU A 139 0.46 5.48 1.91
N ILE A 140 0.86 4.25 1.64
CA ILE A 140 2.22 3.90 1.25
C ILE A 140 2.16 3.10 -0.05
N PHE A 141 2.93 3.54 -1.05
CA PHE A 141 3.04 2.86 -2.34
C PHE A 141 4.41 2.24 -2.51
N CYS A 142 4.46 1.07 -3.13
CA CYS A 142 5.70 0.40 -3.50
C CYS A 142 5.75 0.10 -4.99
N ALA A 143 6.94 0.17 -5.56
CA ALA A 143 7.22 -0.27 -6.93
C ALA A 143 8.68 -0.75 -7.07
N SER A 144 8.95 -1.48 -8.15
CA SER A 144 10.31 -1.88 -8.50
C SER A 144 11.07 -0.78 -9.26
N ILE A 145 10.38 0.30 -9.65
CA ILE A 145 10.92 1.41 -10.42
C ILE A 145 10.77 2.72 -9.64
N ASN A 146 11.64 3.67 -9.95
CA ASN A 146 11.55 5.03 -9.40
C ASN A 146 10.20 5.67 -9.81
N PRO A 147 9.51 6.40 -8.91
CA PRO A 147 8.27 7.07 -9.26
C PRO A 147 8.38 8.04 -10.46
N SER A 148 9.55 8.60 -10.72
CA SER A 148 9.78 9.42 -11.91
C SER A 148 9.60 8.67 -13.23
N GLN A 149 9.68 7.33 -13.21
CA GLN A 149 9.52 6.45 -14.37
C GLN A 149 8.06 5.95 -14.54
N LEU A 150 7.17 6.29 -13.62
CA LEU A 150 5.75 5.95 -13.74
C LEU A 150 5.10 6.80 -14.84
N LEU A 151 4.38 6.13 -15.72
CA LEU A 151 3.70 6.75 -16.88
C LEU A 151 2.22 6.40 -16.85
N PHE A 152 1.48 7.02 -15.92
CA PHE A 152 0.04 6.84 -15.87
C PHE A 152 -0.66 7.64 -16.99
N GLU A 153 -1.75 7.08 -17.51
CA GLU A 153 -2.62 7.79 -18.45
C GLU A 153 -3.32 8.96 -17.77
N LEU A 154 -3.77 8.75 -16.52
CA LEU A 154 -4.37 9.79 -15.71
C LEU A 154 -3.27 10.68 -15.10
N LYS A 155 -3.05 11.85 -15.68
CA LYS A 155 -1.97 12.76 -15.27
C LYS A 155 -2.15 13.30 -13.84
N ASP A 156 -3.37 13.44 -13.37
CA ASP A 156 -3.64 13.84 -12.00
C ASP A 156 -3.17 12.79 -10.98
N LEU A 157 -3.36 11.50 -11.28
CA LEU A 157 -2.82 10.42 -10.46
C LEU A 157 -1.28 10.44 -10.45
N GLU A 158 -0.67 10.57 -11.62
CA GLU A 158 0.79 10.65 -11.75
C GLU A 158 1.36 11.81 -10.93
N SER A 159 0.74 12.98 -11.01
CA SER A 159 1.14 14.15 -10.22
C SER A 159 1.02 13.92 -8.72
N ARG A 160 -0.07 13.29 -8.26
CA ARG A 160 -0.27 12.99 -6.84
C ARG A 160 0.80 12.04 -6.30
N ILE A 161 1.11 10.98 -7.03
CA ILE A 161 2.12 9.99 -6.61
C ILE A 161 3.52 10.58 -6.64
N LYS A 162 3.86 11.35 -7.68
CA LYS A 162 5.18 12.00 -7.81
C LYS A 162 5.46 13.08 -6.76
N LYS A 163 4.42 13.62 -6.12
CA LYS A 163 4.58 14.57 -5.00
C LYS A 163 4.92 13.91 -3.68
N LEU A 164 4.74 12.61 -3.55
CA LEU A 164 5.10 11.88 -2.33
C LEU A 164 6.63 11.87 -2.17
N ASP A 165 7.08 11.93 -0.92
CA ASP A 165 8.48 11.65 -0.62
C ASP A 165 8.79 10.22 -1.05
N SER A 166 9.89 10.02 -1.75
CA SER A 166 10.29 8.71 -2.25
C SER A 166 11.60 8.26 -1.62
N PHE A 167 11.64 6.97 -1.29
CA PHE A 167 12.79 6.33 -0.67
C PHE A 167 13.17 5.10 -1.47
N GLU A 168 14.45 4.99 -1.80
CA GLU A 168 14.99 3.80 -2.42
C GLU A 168 15.48 2.84 -1.34
N ILE A 169 15.00 1.60 -1.38
CA ILE A 169 15.59 0.54 -0.58
C ILE A 169 16.74 -0.09 -1.36
N LEU A 170 17.93 0.01 -0.79
CA LEU A 170 19.14 -0.50 -1.41
C LEU A 170 19.45 -1.91 -0.91
N PRO A 171 20.02 -2.77 -1.78
CA PRO A 171 20.49 -4.08 -1.34
C PRO A 171 21.55 -3.95 -0.25
N VAL A 172 21.45 -4.82 0.70
CA VAL A 172 22.44 -4.93 1.79
C VAL A 172 23.73 -5.55 1.27
#